data_6af9ac555177261fb47609e1752a84ac
#
_entry.id   6af9ac555177261fb47609e1752a84ac
#
_cell.length_a   1.000
_cell.length_b   1.000
_cell.length_c   1.000
_cell.angle_alpha   90.00
_cell.angle_beta   90.00
_cell.angle_gamma   90.00
#
_symmetry.space_group_name_H-M   'P 1'
#
loop_
_entity.id
_entity.type
_entity.pdbx_description
1 polymer ?
#
loop_
_entity_poly.entity_id
_entity_poly.type
_entity_poly.pdbx_seq_one_letter_code
_entity_poly.pdbx_strand_id
1 'polypeptide(L)'
;MRLKELGEFGLIDLIKKTLESKVIGDDTAPVEYCSKKLLLTTDVLNEGVHFLRSYIPEAVGWKAISVNVSDVIANGGLPKWALISLNLPEDLEVSYVERFYIGVKRACEFYKCEVVGGNISKSEKIGISVFLVGETERFVGRDGARLGDSVFVSGTLGDSRAGLELLLMEKEEYEPFELALIQRHLRPTARIDYVKHIQKYANASMDISDGLVADANHLAQRSGVKIEILSEKLPLSNELKMYCEKYGKNPIEYALFGGEDYQLLFTHPKERWNPFLDMTEIGRVEEGEGVFVDGKKVEPKGWKHF
;
A
#
# COMPACT_ATOMS: atom_id res chain seq x y z
N MET A 1 -6.46 4.81 29.22
CA MET A 1 -5.97 4.05 28.06
C MET A 1 -5.20 5.00 27.16
N ARG A 2 -4.00 4.64 26.76
CA ARG A 2 -3.15 5.45 25.87
C ARG A 2 -3.29 4.91 24.44
N LEU A 3 -2.95 5.71 23.42
CA LEU A 3 -3.04 5.30 22.01
C LEU A 3 -2.29 3.98 21.73
N LYS A 4 -1.10 3.79 22.32
CA LYS A 4 -0.32 2.56 22.18
C LYS A 4 -1.00 1.28 22.73
N GLU A 5 -1.99 1.44 23.60
CA GLU A 5 -2.75 0.31 24.18
C GLU A 5 -3.94 -0.05 23.29
N LEU A 6 -4.49 0.93 22.56
CA LEU A 6 -5.61 0.77 21.66
C LEU A 6 -5.15 0.34 20.25
N GLY A 7 -4.00 0.85 19.81
CA GLY A 7 -3.48 0.68 18.46
C GLY A 7 -4.26 1.51 17.41
N GLU A 8 -3.76 1.51 16.19
CA GLU A 8 -4.34 2.29 15.08
C GLU A 8 -5.76 1.84 14.76
N PHE A 9 -5.97 0.55 14.51
CA PHE A 9 -7.28 0.02 14.13
C PHE A 9 -8.31 0.18 15.25
N GLY A 10 -7.92 0.01 16.51
CA GLY A 10 -8.79 0.28 17.64
C GLY A 10 -9.21 1.76 17.72
N LEU A 11 -8.32 2.68 17.32
CA LEU A 11 -8.64 4.10 17.22
C LEU A 11 -9.59 4.39 16.05
N ILE A 12 -9.39 3.75 14.88
CA ILE A 12 -10.29 3.86 13.73
C ILE A 12 -11.69 3.37 14.10
N ASP A 13 -11.82 2.23 14.80
CA ASP A 13 -13.09 1.71 15.25
C ASP A 13 -13.79 2.65 16.25
N LEU A 14 -13.02 3.26 17.16
CA LEU A 14 -13.54 4.28 18.07
C LEU A 14 -14.08 5.50 17.31
N ILE A 15 -13.32 6.02 16.34
CA ILE A 15 -13.73 7.15 15.48
C ILE A 15 -15.00 6.78 14.71
N LYS A 16 -15.00 5.63 14.04
CA LYS A 16 -16.16 5.13 13.29
C LYS A 16 -17.41 5.07 14.14
N LYS A 17 -17.30 4.54 15.37
CA LYS A 17 -18.40 4.45 16.33
C LYS A 17 -18.84 5.83 16.80
N THR A 18 -17.91 6.73 17.11
CA THR A 18 -18.21 8.10 17.59
C THR A 18 -18.92 8.91 16.53
N LEU A 19 -18.53 8.75 15.24
CA LEU A 19 -19.14 9.45 14.11
C LEU A 19 -20.35 8.73 13.51
N GLU A 20 -20.71 7.54 14.03
CA GLU A 20 -21.75 6.66 13.45
C GLU A 20 -21.56 6.42 11.94
N SER A 21 -20.29 6.40 11.50
CA SER A 21 -19.93 6.31 10.10
C SER A 21 -20.15 4.89 9.54
N LYS A 22 -20.73 4.83 8.33
CA LYS A 22 -20.92 3.60 7.58
C LYS A 22 -19.87 3.38 6.49
N VAL A 23 -19.03 4.39 6.22
CA VAL A 23 -18.06 4.37 5.12
C VAL A 23 -16.60 4.24 5.56
N ILE A 24 -16.27 4.51 6.84
CA ILE A 24 -14.92 4.35 7.37
C ILE A 24 -14.57 2.86 7.50
N GLY A 25 -13.38 2.45 7.03
CA GLY A 25 -12.82 1.12 7.26
C GLY A 25 -12.43 0.34 6.00
N ASP A 26 -12.28 1.02 4.88
CA ASP A 26 -11.69 0.53 3.63
C ASP A 26 -10.52 1.43 3.22
N ASP A 27 -9.78 1.07 2.14
CA ASP A 27 -8.67 1.88 1.62
C ASP A 27 -9.13 3.27 1.19
N THR A 28 -10.36 3.36 0.69
CA THR A 28 -11.01 4.64 0.36
C THR A 28 -12.41 4.74 0.96
N ALA A 29 -12.90 5.96 1.14
CA ALA A 29 -14.31 6.23 1.44
C ALA A 29 -15.10 6.40 0.13
N PRO A 30 -16.04 5.48 -0.22
CA PRO A 30 -16.89 5.62 -1.39
C PRO A 30 -18.02 6.62 -1.13
N VAL A 31 -18.13 7.62 -2.00
CA VAL A 31 -19.20 8.63 -1.94
C VAL A 31 -20.00 8.62 -3.25
N GLU A 32 -21.30 8.45 -3.16
CA GLU A 32 -22.18 8.51 -4.34
C GLU A 32 -22.20 9.93 -4.92
N TYR A 33 -21.89 10.05 -6.21
CA TYR A 33 -21.91 11.31 -6.92
C TYR A 33 -22.44 11.14 -8.34
N CYS A 34 -23.64 11.58 -8.59
CA CYS A 34 -24.35 11.37 -9.87
C CYS A 34 -24.47 9.86 -10.18
N SER A 35 -23.95 9.43 -11.34
CA SER A 35 -23.97 8.03 -11.78
C SER A 35 -22.73 7.23 -11.43
N LYS A 36 -21.77 7.83 -10.70
CA LYS A 36 -20.48 7.24 -10.33
C LYS A 36 -20.28 7.26 -8.82
N LYS A 37 -19.26 6.55 -8.35
CA LYS A 37 -18.72 6.69 -6.99
C LYS A 37 -17.42 7.45 -7.05
N LEU A 38 -17.28 8.46 -6.19
CA LEU A 38 -16.00 9.07 -5.87
C LEU A 38 -15.34 8.22 -4.78
N LEU A 39 -14.03 8.05 -4.88
CA LEU A 39 -13.19 7.40 -3.89
C LEU A 39 -12.31 8.48 -3.24
N LEU A 40 -12.43 8.62 -1.93
CA LEU A 40 -11.71 9.64 -1.17
C LEU A 40 -10.71 8.94 -0.25
N THR A 41 -9.45 9.31 -0.34
CA THR A 41 -8.40 8.83 0.57
C THR A 41 -7.46 9.95 0.99
N THR A 42 -6.70 9.70 2.04
CA THR A 42 -5.62 10.59 2.49
C THR A 42 -4.56 9.81 3.24
N ASP A 43 -3.31 10.00 2.82
CA ASP A 43 -2.12 9.52 3.52
C ASP A 43 -1.22 10.65 3.93
N VAL A 44 -0.46 10.39 5.01
CA VAL A 44 0.52 11.32 5.55
C VAL A 44 1.90 10.69 5.55
N LEU A 45 2.85 11.34 4.91
CA LEU A 45 4.26 10.99 4.99
C LEU A 45 4.99 11.94 5.94
N ASN A 46 5.59 11.41 7.01
CA ASN A 46 6.34 12.15 8.00
C ASN A 46 7.83 11.83 7.91
N GLU A 47 8.68 12.89 7.93
CA GLU A 47 10.13 12.77 8.02
C GLU A 47 10.54 12.00 9.29
N GLY A 48 11.42 11.02 9.12
CA GLY A 48 11.90 10.13 10.17
C GLY A 48 10.99 8.94 10.46
N VAL A 49 9.84 8.83 9.76
CA VAL A 49 8.91 7.70 9.83
C VAL A 49 8.79 7.01 8.47
N HIS A 50 8.34 7.74 7.45
CA HIS A 50 8.07 7.21 6.12
C HIS A 50 9.17 7.53 5.10
N PHE A 51 10.03 8.51 5.41
CA PHE A 51 11.20 8.88 4.63
C PHE A 51 12.22 9.60 5.50
N LEU A 52 13.49 9.60 5.08
CA LEU A 52 14.55 10.37 5.68
C LEU A 52 14.80 11.66 4.89
N ARG A 53 15.26 12.73 5.56
CA ARG A 53 15.64 13.99 4.91
C ARG A 53 16.69 13.80 3.80
N SER A 54 17.52 12.76 3.93
CA SER A 54 18.54 12.39 2.96
C SER A 54 18.00 11.75 1.69
N TYR A 55 16.72 11.36 1.66
CA TYR A 55 16.13 10.76 0.45
C TYR A 55 16.03 11.80 -0.66
N ILE A 56 16.14 11.33 -1.90
CA ILE A 56 16.02 12.17 -3.10
C ILE A 56 14.61 12.80 -3.11
N PRO A 57 14.49 14.15 -3.10
CA PRO A 57 13.19 14.81 -2.99
C PRO A 57 12.19 14.40 -4.08
N GLU A 58 12.66 14.12 -5.30
CA GLU A 58 11.82 13.62 -6.39
C GLU A 58 11.22 12.23 -6.09
N ALA A 59 11.96 11.39 -5.37
CA ALA A 59 11.44 10.08 -4.95
C ALA A 59 10.38 10.24 -3.87
N VAL A 60 10.58 11.15 -2.92
CA VAL A 60 9.57 11.48 -1.89
C VAL A 60 8.29 12.02 -2.53
N GLY A 61 8.42 12.91 -3.53
CA GLY A 61 7.27 13.43 -4.28
C GLY A 61 6.52 12.36 -5.07
N TRP A 62 7.25 11.45 -5.69
CA TRP A 62 6.66 10.28 -6.36
C TRP A 62 5.90 9.40 -5.37
N LYS A 63 6.55 9.02 -4.25
CA LYS A 63 5.96 8.16 -3.21
C LYS A 63 4.69 8.79 -2.65
N ALA A 64 4.68 10.08 -2.35
CA ALA A 64 3.53 10.78 -1.78
C ALA A 64 2.26 10.67 -2.65
N ILE A 65 2.41 10.68 -3.97
CA ILE A 65 1.27 10.46 -4.88
C ILE A 65 0.96 8.97 -5.00
N SER A 66 2.00 8.10 -5.16
CA SER A 66 1.80 6.69 -5.43
C SER A 66 1.07 5.94 -4.33
N VAL A 67 1.34 6.24 -3.06
CA VAL A 67 0.69 5.56 -1.93
C VAL A 67 -0.82 5.82 -1.93
N ASN A 68 -1.25 7.07 -2.10
CA ASN A 68 -2.65 7.42 -2.21
C ASN A 68 -3.33 6.86 -3.49
N VAL A 69 -2.58 6.81 -4.59
CA VAL A 69 -3.07 6.18 -5.82
C VAL A 69 -3.28 4.68 -5.63
N SER A 70 -2.43 4.03 -4.81
CA SER A 70 -2.55 2.62 -4.45
C SER A 70 -3.91 2.30 -3.83
N ASP A 71 -4.36 3.09 -2.84
CA ASP A 71 -5.69 2.96 -2.22
C ASP A 71 -6.83 3.04 -3.24
N VAL A 72 -6.77 4.05 -4.11
CA VAL A 72 -7.80 4.25 -5.14
C VAL A 72 -7.87 3.06 -6.09
N ILE A 73 -6.71 2.53 -6.51
CA ILE A 73 -6.62 1.36 -7.40
C ILE A 73 -7.12 0.11 -6.68
N ALA A 74 -6.76 -0.08 -5.42
CA ALA A 74 -7.19 -1.21 -4.61
C ALA A 74 -8.72 -1.34 -4.56
N ASN A 75 -9.42 -0.22 -4.49
CA ASN A 75 -10.88 -0.19 -4.55
C ASN A 75 -11.46 -0.11 -5.99
N GLY A 76 -10.65 -0.40 -7.00
CA GLY A 76 -11.09 -0.44 -8.40
C GLY A 76 -11.31 0.93 -9.02
N GLY A 77 -10.61 1.97 -8.56
CA GLY A 77 -10.76 3.33 -9.06
C GLY A 77 -9.62 3.83 -9.92
N LEU A 78 -9.86 4.94 -10.58
CA LEU A 78 -8.86 5.75 -11.30
C LEU A 78 -8.68 7.07 -10.56
N PRO A 79 -7.43 7.47 -10.23
CA PRO A 79 -7.17 8.74 -9.57
C PRO A 79 -7.53 9.92 -10.49
N LYS A 80 -7.95 11.03 -9.91
CA LYS A 80 -8.37 12.25 -10.64
C LYS A 80 -7.68 13.50 -10.13
N TRP A 81 -7.94 13.88 -8.88
CA TRP A 81 -7.47 15.13 -8.32
C TRP A 81 -6.81 14.92 -6.97
N ALA A 82 -5.74 15.65 -6.75
CA ALA A 82 -5.04 15.66 -5.48
C ALA A 82 -4.96 17.07 -4.88
N LEU A 83 -5.01 17.13 -3.55
CA LEU A 83 -4.60 18.28 -2.76
C LEU A 83 -3.37 17.89 -1.94
N ILE A 84 -2.35 18.73 -1.88
CA ILE A 84 -1.13 18.46 -1.11
C ILE A 84 -0.96 19.52 -0.03
N SER A 85 -0.98 19.10 1.23
CA SER A 85 -0.63 19.95 2.35
C SER A 85 0.80 19.66 2.82
N LEU A 86 1.63 20.70 2.86
CA LEU A 86 3.03 20.62 3.27
C LEU A 86 3.25 21.32 4.61
N ASN A 87 3.85 20.63 5.55
CA ASN A 87 4.39 21.17 6.78
C ASN A 87 5.91 21.20 6.63
N LEU A 88 6.54 22.40 6.65
CA LEU A 88 7.94 22.57 6.26
C LEU A 88 8.74 23.32 7.33
N PRO A 89 9.99 22.88 7.62
CA PRO A 89 10.94 23.65 8.40
C PRO A 89 11.30 24.96 7.69
N GLU A 90 11.49 26.03 8.45
CA GLU A 90 11.83 27.36 7.88
C GLU A 90 13.23 27.43 7.27
N ASP A 91 14.11 26.50 7.63
CA ASP A 91 15.48 26.36 7.12
C ASP A 91 15.61 25.44 5.93
N LEU A 92 14.48 24.88 5.45
CA LEU A 92 14.48 23.96 4.29
C LEU A 92 14.80 24.75 3.00
N GLU A 93 15.75 24.24 2.24
CA GLU A 93 16.12 24.81 0.95
C GLU A 93 14.95 24.79 -0.04
N VAL A 94 14.71 25.90 -0.75
CA VAL A 94 13.66 26.01 -1.76
C VAL A 94 13.82 24.94 -2.84
N SER A 95 15.06 24.63 -3.21
CA SER A 95 15.41 23.56 -4.17
C SER A 95 14.88 22.19 -3.78
N TYR A 96 14.73 21.89 -2.48
CA TYR A 96 14.11 20.65 -2.01
C TYR A 96 12.63 20.59 -2.45
N VAL A 97 11.89 21.68 -2.26
CA VAL A 97 10.47 21.77 -2.62
C VAL A 97 10.29 21.72 -4.14
N GLU A 98 11.15 22.40 -4.91
CA GLU A 98 11.12 22.33 -6.37
C GLU A 98 11.33 20.89 -6.87
N ARG A 99 12.33 20.19 -6.35
CA ARG A 99 12.63 18.80 -6.71
C ARG A 99 11.54 17.84 -6.25
N PHE A 100 10.95 18.05 -5.07
CA PHE A 100 9.78 17.31 -4.61
C PHE A 100 8.64 17.41 -5.61
N TYR A 101 8.29 18.61 -6.06
CA TYR A 101 7.23 18.79 -7.05
C TYR A 101 7.57 18.29 -8.45
N ILE A 102 8.84 18.16 -8.82
CA ILE A 102 9.24 17.41 -10.03
C ILE A 102 8.83 15.93 -9.90
N GLY A 103 9.05 15.34 -8.73
CA GLY A 103 8.60 13.96 -8.46
C GLY A 103 7.08 13.81 -8.50
N VAL A 104 6.36 14.73 -7.84
CA VAL A 104 4.89 14.80 -7.87
C VAL A 104 4.38 14.89 -9.31
N LYS A 105 4.93 15.81 -10.12
CA LYS A 105 4.55 15.99 -11.52
C LYS A 105 4.71 14.70 -12.33
N ARG A 106 5.86 14.01 -12.21
CA ARG A 106 6.11 12.74 -12.90
C ARG A 106 5.12 11.65 -12.50
N ALA A 107 4.79 11.55 -11.21
CA ALA A 107 3.78 10.60 -10.73
C ALA A 107 2.39 10.95 -11.28
N CYS A 108 1.99 12.21 -11.24
CA CYS A 108 0.71 12.67 -11.79
C CYS A 108 0.59 12.40 -13.30
N GLU A 109 1.65 12.64 -14.07
CA GLU A 109 1.69 12.33 -15.50
C GLU A 109 1.53 10.82 -15.76
N PHE A 110 2.21 9.98 -14.95
CA PHE A 110 2.12 8.52 -15.05
C PHE A 110 0.73 7.99 -14.71
N TYR A 111 0.15 8.45 -13.61
CA TYR A 111 -1.16 7.99 -13.13
C TYR A 111 -2.35 8.75 -13.75
N LYS A 112 -2.09 9.80 -14.52
CA LYS A 112 -3.10 10.65 -15.18
C LYS A 112 -4.03 11.33 -14.16
N CYS A 113 -3.46 11.87 -13.08
CA CYS A 113 -4.14 12.69 -12.10
C CYS A 113 -3.53 14.10 -12.06
N GLU A 114 -4.19 15.02 -11.36
CA GLU A 114 -3.79 16.43 -11.32
C GLU A 114 -3.77 16.93 -9.87
N VAL A 115 -2.73 17.69 -9.49
CA VAL A 115 -2.73 18.45 -8.25
C VAL A 115 -3.47 19.75 -8.48
N VAL A 116 -4.61 19.92 -7.81
CA VAL A 116 -5.52 21.07 -8.01
C VAL A 116 -5.43 22.10 -6.89
N GLY A 117 -4.62 21.87 -5.85
CA GLY A 117 -4.43 22.81 -4.75
C GLY A 117 -3.68 22.19 -3.58
N GLY A 118 -3.72 22.88 -2.45
CA GLY A 118 -3.07 22.42 -1.22
C GLY A 118 -2.91 23.52 -0.19
N ASN A 119 -2.05 23.27 0.78
CA ASN A 119 -1.73 24.22 1.86
C ASN A 119 -0.25 24.13 2.23
N ILE A 120 0.29 25.20 2.82
CA ILE A 120 1.65 25.22 3.35
C ILE A 120 1.63 25.81 4.75
N SER A 121 2.30 25.14 5.69
CA SER A 121 2.47 25.64 7.06
C SER A 121 3.89 25.36 7.57
N LYS A 122 4.29 26.09 8.61
CA LYS A 122 5.57 25.89 9.30
C LYS A 122 5.50 24.71 10.26
N SER A 123 6.59 23.93 10.35
CA SER A 123 6.80 22.85 11.31
C SER A 123 8.29 22.64 11.60
N GLU A 124 8.61 21.72 12.53
CA GLU A 124 10.00 21.33 12.82
C GLU A 124 10.53 20.27 11.86
N LYS A 125 9.64 19.43 11.30
CA LYS A 125 9.97 18.35 10.36
C LYS A 125 9.11 18.47 9.13
N ILE A 126 9.55 17.84 8.04
CA ILE A 126 8.75 17.76 6.82
C ILE A 126 7.59 16.79 7.06
N GLY A 127 6.37 17.29 6.86
CA GLY A 127 5.14 16.50 6.82
C GLY A 127 4.43 16.76 5.51
N ILE A 128 3.98 15.70 4.87
CA ILE A 128 3.30 15.72 3.57
C ILE A 128 1.99 14.99 3.71
N SER A 129 0.88 15.71 3.61
CA SER A 129 -0.45 15.10 3.57
C SER A 129 -1.00 15.24 2.16
N VAL A 130 -1.37 14.11 1.56
CA VAL A 130 -2.05 14.10 0.25
C VAL A 130 -3.47 13.65 0.47
N PHE A 131 -4.42 14.44 0.00
CA PHE A 131 -5.82 14.04 -0.15
C PHE A 131 -6.06 13.76 -1.63
N LEU A 132 -6.51 12.54 -1.96
CA LEU A 132 -6.74 12.11 -3.33
C LEU A 132 -8.20 11.76 -3.57
N VAL A 133 -8.72 12.22 -4.69
CA VAL A 133 -10.04 11.87 -5.21
C VAL A 133 -9.86 10.99 -6.43
N GLY A 134 -10.45 9.80 -6.38
CA GLY A 134 -10.61 8.91 -7.52
C GLY A 134 -12.07 8.75 -7.92
N GLU A 135 -12.32 8.06 -9.01
CA GLU A 135 -13.65 7.65 -9.44
C GLU A 135 -13.68 6.17 -9.83
N THR A 136 -14.80 5.50 -9.56
CA THR A 136 -15.02 4.11 -9.98
C THR A 136 -16.45 3.88 -10.46
N GLU A 137 -16.61 2.96 -11.41
CA GLU A 137 -17.93 2.44 -11.81
C GLU A 137 -18.39 1.31 -10.87
N ARG A 138 -17.44 0.57 -10.27
CA ARG A 138 -17.70 -0.48 -9.30
C ARG A 138 -16.67 -0.41 -8.18
N PHE A 139 -17.13 -0.06 -7.00
CA PHE A 139 -16.33 -0.14 -5.77
C PHE A 139 -16.12 -1.61 -5.37
N VAL A 140 -14.90 -1.97 -5.03
CA VAL A 140 -14.52 -3.29 -4.50
C VAL A 140 -13.84 -3.05 -3.16
N GLY A 141 -14.51 -3.42 -2.09
CA GLY A 141 -14.01 -3.28 -0.73
C GLY A 141 -13.30 -4.53 -0.22
N ARG A 142 -12.92 -4.48 1.07
CA ARG A 142 -12.26 -5.57 1.79
C ARG A 142 -13.24 -6.65 2.26
N ASP A 143 -14.55 -6.42 2.21
CA ASP A 143 -15.61 -7.19 2.87
C ASP A 143 -16.33 -8.19 1.94
N GLY A 144 -15.83 -8.38 0.73
CA GLY A 144 -16.51 -9.16 -0.31
C GLY A 144 -15.94 -10.54 -0.59
N ALA A 145 -14.90 -11.01 0.12
CA ALA A 145 -14.29 -12.32 -0.12
C ALA A 145 -15.29 -13.47 0.14
N ARG A 146 -15.26 -14.50 -0.72
CA ARG A 146 -16.21 -15.61 -0.69
C ARG A 146 -15.48 -16.93 -0.49
N LEU A 147 -16.13 -17.85 0.20
CA LEU A 147 -15.61 -19.21 0.35
C LEU A 147 -15.32 -19.83 -1.03
N GLY A 148 -14.13 -20.40 -1.16
CA GLY A 148 -13.66 -21.01 -2.41
C GLY A 148 -12.98 -20.05 -3.38
N ASP A 149 -12.96 -18.73 -3.11
CA ASP A 149 -12.15 -17.81 -3.89
C ASP A 149 -10.66 -18.16 -3.77
N SER A 150 -9.92 -18.01 -4.85
CA SER A 150 -8.47 -17.96 -4.81
C SER A 150 -8.02 -16.58 -4.33
N VAL A 151 -6.92 -16.55 -3.58
CA VAL A 151 -6.25 -15.34 -3.11
C VAL A 151 -5.08 -15.03 -4.03
N PHE A 152 -5.05 -13.83 -4.56
CA PHE A 152 -4.03 -13.36 -5.50
C PHE A 152 -3.28 -12.16 -4.97
N VAL A 153 -2.03 -12.04 -5.39
CA VAL A 153 -1.24 -10.80 -5.28
C VAL A 153 -0.71 -10.38 -6.63
N SER A 154 -0.52 -9.09 -6.83
CA SER A 154 0.20 -8.55 -7.98
C SER A 154 1.71 -8.51 -7.72
N GLY A 155 2.52 -8.55 -8.78
CA GLY A 155 3.97 -8.34 -8.71
C GLY A 155 4.72 -9.24 -7.72
N THR A 156 5.78 -8.70 -7.10
CA THR A 156 6.62 -9.36 -6.09
C THR A 156 6.51 -8.68 -4.74
N LEU A 157 6.78 -9.42 -3.65
CA LEU A 157 6.62 -8.97 -2.28
C LEU A 157 7.94 -8.98 -1.50
N GLY A 158 8.06 -8.05 -0.54
CA GLY A 158 9.19 -7.95 0.39
C GLY A 158 10.36 -7.11 -0.13
N ASP A 159 10.29 -6.64 -1.36
CA ASP A 159 11.35 -5.86 -2.00
C ASP A 159 11.56 -4.50 -1.33
N SER A 160 10.48 -3.83 -0.95
CA SER A 160 10.53 -2.53 -0.31
C SER A 160 11.24 -2.59 1.05
N ARG A 161 10.94 -3.60 1.87
CA ARG A 161 11.62 -3.79 3.15
C ARG A 161 13.13 -4.03 2.99
N ALA A 162 13.53 -4.84 2.03
CA ALA A 162 14.94 -5.05 1.73
C ALA A 162 15.64 -3.76 1.27
N GLY A 163 14.95 -2.97 0.45
CA GLY A 163 15.41 -1.64 0.03
C GLY A 163 15.58 -0.66 1.18
N LEU A 164 14.64 -0.64 2.13
CA LEU A 164 14.74 0.16 3.35
C LEU A 164 15.95 -0.26 4.20
N GLU A 165 16.12 -1.57 4.46
CA GLU A 165 17.25 -2.07 5.25
C GLU A 165 18.58 -1.69 4.60
N LEU A 166 18.70 -1.76 3.28
CA LEU A 166 19.89 -1.32 2.53
C LEU A 166 20.16 0.19 2.72
N LEU A 167 19.14 1.03 2.62
CA LEU A 167 19.28 2.49 2.85
C LEU A 167 19.76 2.79 4.27
N LEU A 168 19.27 2.05 5.26
CA LEU A 168 19.68 2.22 6.67
C LEU A 168 21.11 1.71 6.95
N MET A 169 21.70 0.90 6.06
CA MET A 169 23.10 0.48 6.15
C MET A 169 24.09 1.60 5.76
N GLU A 170 23.63 2.66 5.10
CA GLU A 170 24.45 3.82 4.68
C GLU A 170 25.77 3.43 3.98
N LYS A 171 25.70 2.47 3.06
CA LYS A 171 26.87 1.98 2.32
C LYS A 171 27.39 3.04 1.33
N GLU A 172 28.70 3.05 1.10
CA GLU A 172 29.31 3.92 0.08
C GLU A 172 28.95 3.45 -1.35
N GLU A 173 28.84 2.14 -1.56
CA GLU A 173 28.51 1.55 -2.86
C GLU A 173 27.47 0.43 -2.72
N TYR A 174 26.58 0.34 -3.69
CA TYR A 174 25.54 -0.69 -3.78
C TYR A 174 25.69 -1.49 -5.07
N GLU A 175 25.42 -2.79 -4.98
CA GLU A 175 25.35 -3.65 -6.16
C GLU A 175 24.06 -3.39 -6.97
N PRO A 176 24.03 -3.79 -8.27
CA PRO A 176 22.84 -3.51 -9.11
C PRO A 176 21.52 -4.04 -8.54
N PHE A 177 21.51 -5.25 -7.94
CA PHE A 177 20.29 -5.78 -7.32
C PHE A 177 19.88 -5.00 -6.05
N GLU A 178 20.86 -4.49 -5.28
CA GLU A 178 20.59 -3.66 -4.11
C GLU A 178 19.98 -2.30 -4.53
N LEU A 179 20.51 -1.69 -5.60
CA LEU A 179 19.94 -0.47 -6.17
C LEU A 179 18.50 -0.68 -6.66
N ALA A 180 18.20 -1.84 -7.25
CA ALA A 180 16.85 -2.16 -7.68
C ALA A 180 15.87 -2.25 -6.49
N LEU A 181 16.26 -2.88 -5.38
CA LEU A 181 15.46 -2.95 -4.16
C LEU A 181 15.26 -1.57 -3.53
N ILE A 182 16.33 -0.76 -3.45
CA ILE A 182 16.27 0.63 -2.99
C ILE A 182 15.28 1.45 -3.83
N GLN A 183 15.31 1.30 -5.16
CA GLN A 183 14.38 2.00 -6.03
C GLN A 183 12.93 1.60 -5.80
N ARG A 184 12.63 0.33 -5.52
CA ARG A 184 11.27 -0.13 -5.20
C ARG A 184 10.74 0.50 -3.90
N HIS A 185 11.61 0.66 -2.89
CA HIS A 185 11.25 1.36 -1.65
C HIS A 185 11.04 2.85 -1.86
N LEU A 186 11.97 3.52 -2.53
CA LEU A 186 11.94 4.98 -2.73
C LEU A 186 10.84 5.42 -3.69
N ARG A 187 10.50 4.58 -4.67
CA ARG A 187 9.56 4.91 -5.75
C ARG A 187 8.58 3.77 -6.00
N PRO A 188 7.72 3.45 -5.02
CA PRO A 188 6.70 2.44 -5.21
C PRO A 188 5.80 2.80 -6.40
N THR A 189 5.29 1.77 -7.08
CA THR A 189 4.45 1.96 -8.27
C THR A 189 3.12 1.25 -8.05
N ALA A 190 2.06 2.04 -7.85
CA ALA A 190 0.70 1.53 -7.72
C ALA A 190 0.20 0.90 -9.04
N ARG A 191 -0.55 -0.16 -8.93
CA ARG A 191 -0.90 -1.08 -10.03
C ARG A 191 -2.10 -0.63 -10.86
N ILE A 192 -1.97 0.52 -11.53
CA ILE A 192 -3.05 1.11 -12.36
C ILE A 192 -3.51 0.18 -13.50
N ASP A 193 -2.65 -0.72 -13.94
CA ASP A 193 -2.92 -1.76 -14.92
C ASP A 193 -3.98 -2.78 -14.45
N TYR A 194 -4.21 -2.90 -13.15
CA TYR A 194 -5.18 -3.82 -12.55
C TYR A 194 -6.60 -3.28 -12.41
N VAL A 195 -6.82 -1.97 -12.52
CA VAL A 195 -8.13 -1.34 -12.24
C VAL A 195 -9.29 -2.07 -12.93
N LYS A 196 -9.16 -2.33 -14.24
CA LYS A 196 -10.21 -3.03 -15.00
C LYS A 196 -10.43 -4.47 -14.54
N HIS A 197 -9.37 -5.16 -14.12
CA HIS A 197 -9.46 -6.52 -13.61
C HIS A 197 -10.16 -6.54 -12.25
N ILE A 198 -9.77 -5.67 -11.33
CA ILE A 198 -10.40 -5.51 -10.01
C ILE A 198 -11.88 -5.18 -10.17
N GLN A 199 -12.22 -4.15 -10.94
CA GLN A 199 -13.61 -3.77 -11.21
C GLN A 199 -14.44 -4.94 -11.75
N LYS A 200 -13.89 -5.74 -12.65
CA LYS A 200 -14.69 -6.76 -13.33
C LYS A 200 -14.80 -8.06 -12.54
N TYR A 201 -13.74 -8.46 -11.84
CA TYR A 201 -13.62 -9.82 -11.33
C TYR A 201 -13.43 -9.94 -9.83
N ALA A 202 -12.78 -8.98 -9.16
CA ALA A 202 -12.49 -9.13 -7.74
C ALA A 202 -13.76 -9.12 -6.89
N ASN A 203 -13.82 -10.00 -5.91
CA ASN A 203 -14.84 -10.02 -4.88
C ASN A 203 -14.43 -9.13 -3.71
N ALA A 204 -13.16 -9.21 -3.26
CA ALA A 204 -12.56 -8.30 -2.30
C ALA A 204 -11.18 -7.87 -2.81
N SER A 205 -10.74 -6.67 -2.41
CA SER A 205 -9.44 -6.13 -2.80
C SER A 205 -8.97 -5.08 -1.80
N MET A 206 -7.65 -5.01 -1.62
CA MET A 206 -6.93 -3.97 -0.90
C MET A 206 -5.49 -3.90 -1.42
N ASP A 207 -4.73 -2.89 -1.07
CA ASP A 207 -3.30 -2.85 -1.30
C ASP A 207 -2.50 -3.48 -0.15
N ILE A 208 -1.20 -3.70 -0.36
CA ILE A 208 -0.27 -4.25 0.63
C ILE A 208 0.65 -3.13 1.08
N SER A 209 0.30 -2.50 2.19
CA SER A 209 1.02 -1.37 2.79
C SER A 209 1.74 -1.74 4.09
N ASP A 210 1.11 -2.54 4.97
CA ASP A 210 1.67 -2.96 6.25
C ASP A 210 2.39 -4.31 6.19
N GLY A 211 2.15 -5.06 5.12
CA GLY A 211 2.69 -6.39 4.87
C GLY A 211 1.59 -7.42 4.69
N LEU A 212 1.86 -8.42 3.84
CA LEU A 212 0.86 -9.38 3.36
C LEU A 212 -0.01 -10.00 4.48
N VAL A 213 0.60 -10.44 5.59
CA VAL A 213 -0.15 -11.09 6.67
C VAL A 213 -1.05 -10.10 7.41
N ALA A 214 -0.58 -8.87 7.64
CA ALA A 214 -1.38 -7.83 8.30
C ALA A 214 -2.58 -7.45 7.43
N ASP A 215 -2.34 -7.16 6.15
CA ASP A 215 -3.36 -6.74 5.20
C ASP A 215 -4.35 -7.88 4.89
N ALA A 216 -3.86 -9.11 4.71
CA ALA A 216 -4.73 -10.29 4.58
C ALA A 216 -5.62 -10.51 5.81
N ASN A 217 -5.12 -10.20 7.02
CA ASN A 217 -5.92 -10.31 8.24
C ASN A 217 -7.06 -9.27 8.26
N HIS A 218 -6.82 -8.04 7.77
CA HIS A 218 -7.88 -7.04 7.62
C HIS A 218 -8.96 -7.51 6.64
N LEU A 219 -8.56 -8.05 5.48
CA LEU A 219 -9.48 -8.59 4.50
C LEU A 219 -10.26 -9.78 5.06
N ALA A 220 -9.60 -10.71 5.78
CA ALA A 220 -10.22 -11.85 6.42
C ALA A 220 -11.27 -11.44 7.47
N GLN A 221 -10.91 -10.50 8.36
CA GLN A 221 -11.82 -9.99 9.39
C GLN A 221 -13.03 -9.27 8.81
N ARG A 222 -12.82 -8.43 7.80
CA ARG A 222 -13.90 -7.66 7.16
C ARG A 222 -14.86 -8.55 6.39
N SER A 223 -14.37 -9.64 5.82
CA SER A 223 -15.17 -10.63 5.07
C SER A 223 -15.71 -11.76 5.94
N GLY A 224 -15.28 -11.91 7.20
CA GLY A 224 -15.70 -12.99 8.09
C GLY A 224 -15.22 -14.36 7.61
N VAL A 225 -13.98 -14.47 7.13
CA VAL A 225 -13.42 -15.68 6.52
C VAL A 225 -12.03 -16.01 7.07
N LYS A 226 -11.57 -17.23 6.78
CA LYS A 226 -10.17 -17.64 6.90
C LYS A 226 -9.47 -17.43 5.56
N ILE A 227 -8.23 -16.90 5.59
CA ILE A 227 -7.34 -16.87 4.44
C ILE A 227 -6.19 -17.84 4.69
N GLU A 228 -6.05 -18.84 3.82
CA GLU A 228 -4.92 -19.76 3.79
C GLU A 228 -3.93 -19.32 2.73
N ILE A 229 -2.68 -19.05 3.13
CA ILE A 229 -1.55 -18.65 2.26
C ILE A 229 -0.57 -19.83 2.17
N LEU A 230 -0.11 -20.13 0.96
CA LEU A 230 0.91 -21.13 0.68
C LEU A 230 2.25 -20.41 0.46
N SER A 231 3.18 -20.53 1.41
CA SER A 231 4.44 -19.78 1.38
C SER A 231 5.30 -20.09 0.15
N GLU A 232 5.25 -21.31 -0.36
CA GLU A 232 5.94 -21.76 -1.57
C GLU A 232 5.47 -21.04 -2.86
N LYS A 233 4.26 -20.43 -2.83
CA LYS A 233 3.68 -19.71 -3.98
C LYS A 233 3.92 -18.20 -3.93
N LEU A 234 4.56 -17.69 -2.89
CA LEU A 234 4.81 -16.25 -2.79
C LEU A 234 5.74 -15.77 -3.90
N PRO A 235 5.36 -14.73 -4.65
CA PRO A 235 6.19 -14.19 -5.72
C PRO A 235 7.35 -13.40 -5.15
N LEU A 236 8.57 -13.94 -5.28
CA LEU A 236 9.80 -13.34 -4.80
C LEU A 236 10.66 -12.89 -5.98
N SER A 237 11.12 -11.65 -5.98
CA SER A 237 12.04 -11.15 -6.98
C SER A 237 13.40 -11.84 -6.91
N ASN A 238 14.14 -11.86 -8.01
CA ASN A 238 15.51 -12.36 -7.99
C ASN A 238 16.42 -11.48 -7.12
N GLU A 239 16.17 -10.18 -7.11
CA GLU A 239 16.91 -9.21 -6.31
C GLU A 239 16.72 -9.45 -4.82
N LEU A 240 15.51 -9.75 -4.36
CA LEU A 240 15.24 -10.13 -2.97
C LEU A 240 15.94 -11.44 -2.61
N LYS A 241 15.93 -12.45 -3.47
CA LYS A 241 16.63 -13.72 -3.26
C LYS A 241 18.14 -13.50 -3.11
N MET A 242 18.74 -12.71 -4.01
CA MET A 242 20.18 -12.36 -3.93
C MET A 242 20.51 -11.59 -2.65
N TYR A 243 19.65 -10.64 -2.25
CA TYR A 243 19.79 -9.92 -0.99
C TYR A 243 19.77 -10.89 0.20
N CYS A 244 18.78 -11.75 0.25
CA CYS A 244 18.61 -12.69 1.36
C CYS A 244 19.76 -13.71 1.43
N GLU A 245 20.24 -14.19 0.31
CA GLU A 245 21.43 -15.06 0.24
C GLU A 245 22.68 -14.33 0.78
N LYS A 246 22.94 -13.11 0.31
CA LYS A 246 24.10 -12.32 0.73
C LYS A 246 24.11 -11.97 2.21
N TYR A 247 22.95 -11.64 2.78
CA TYR A 247 22.82 -11.17 4.17
C TYR A 247 22.30 -12.23 5.15
N GLY A 248 22.17 -13.49 4.73
CA GLY A 248 21.72 -14.60 5.58
C GLY A 248 20.29 -14.41 6.09
N LYS A 249 19.38 -13.92 5.24
CA LYS A 249 17.98 -13.61 5.57
C LYS A 249 17.03 -14.63 4.93
N ASN A 250 15.79 -14.68 5.43
CA ASN A 250 14.74 -15.53 4.88
C ASN A 250 13.80 -14.71 3.98
N PRO A 251 13.78 -14.91 2.64
CA PRO A 251 12.96 -14.12 1.74
C PRO A 251 11.45 -14.27 1.97
N ILE A 252 11.00 -15.41 2.50
CA ILE A 252 9.60 -15.64 2.85
C ILE A 252 9.15 -14.70 3.97
N GLU A 253 9.99 -14.42 4.96
CA GLU A 253 9.66 -13.46 6.03
C GLU A 253 9.52 -12.02 5.49
N TYR A 254 10.35 -11.66 4.49
CA TYR A 254 10.22 -10.36 3.82
C TYR A 254 8.89 -10.25 3.08
N ALA A 255 8.51 -11.27 2.33
CA ALA A 255 7.25 -11.28 1.59
C ALA A 255 6.02 -11.31 2.51
N LEU A 256 6.06 -12.01 3.64
CA LEU A 256 4.94 -12.11 4.57
C LEU A 256 4.76 -10.86 5.44
N PHE A 257 5.86 -10.23 5.86
CA PHE A 257 5.85 -9.19 6.90
C PHE A 257 6.50 -7.86 6.47
N GLY A 258 6.99 -7.77 5.24
CA GLY A 258 7.49 -6.53 4.65
C GLY A 258 6.34 -5.61 4.27
N GLY A 259 6.39 -4.36 4.71
CA GLY A 259 5.43 -3.34 4.29
C GLY A 259 5.92 -2.52 3.11
N GLU A 260 5.07 -1.57 2.68
CA GLU A 260 5.34 -0.60 1.63
C GLU A 260 5.64 -1.19 0.23
N ASP A 261 5.13 -2.40 -0.05
CA ASP A 261 5.23 -3.00 -1.39
C ASP A 261 4.23 -2.38 -2.37
N TYR A 262 3.08 -1.87 -1.87
CA TYR A 262 2.01 -1.25 -2.66
C TYR A 262 1.58 -2.10 -3.86
N GLN A 263 1.64 -3.42 -3.67
CA GLN A 263 1.03 -4.41 -4.54
C GLN A 263 -0.43 -4.62 -4.11
N LEU A 264 -1.22 -5.29 -4.96
CA LEU A 264 -2.62 -5.59 -4.66
C LEU A 264 -2.75 -6.98 -4.05
N LEU A 265 -3.60 -7.09 -3.03
CA LEU A 265 -4.15 -8.33 -2.50
C LEU A 265 -5.62 -8.39 -2.86
N PHE A 266 -6.06 -9.43 -3.56
CA PHE A 266 -7.44 -9.53 -3.99
C PHE A 266 -7.92 -10.97 -4.10
N THR A 267 -9.24 -11.16 -4.10
CA THR A 267 -9.88 -12.48 -4.19
C THR A 267 -10.88 -12.56 -5.33
N HIS A 268 -10.90 -13.67 -6.03
CA HIS A 268 -11.93 -14.05 -7.00
C HIS A 268 -11.85 -15.54 -7.35
N PRO A 269 -12.88 -16.14 -8.02
CA PRO A 269 -12.80 -17.50 -8.53
C PRO A 269 -11.60 -17.70 -9.47
N LYS A 270 -10.90 -18.84 -9.33
CA LYS A 270 -9.65 -19.14 -10.06
C LYS A 270 -9.80 -19.04 -11.58
N GLU A 271 -10.96 -19.37 -12.12
CA GLU A 271 -11.26 -19.36 -13.56
C GLU A 271 -11.16 -17.97 -14.20
N ARG A 272 -11.07 -16.91 -13.37
CA ARG A 272 -10.92 -15.51 -13.81
C ARG A 272 -9.47 -15.05 -13.85
N TRP A 273 -8.50 -15.95 -13.71
CA TRP A 273 -7.09 -15.66 -13.85
C TRP A 273 -6.78 -15.01 -15.21
N ASN A 274 -5.92 -13.99 -15.22
CA ASN A 274 -5.57 -13.23 -16.42
C ASN A 274 -4.07 -13.40 -16.74
N PRO A 275 -3.71 -14.07 -17.85
CA PRO A 275 -2.32 -14.33 -18.22
C PRO A 275 -1.55 -13.07 -18.67
N PHE A 276 -2.22 -11.96 -18.88
CA PHE A 276 -1.60 -10.68 -19.27
C PHE A 276 -1.22 -9.79 -18.07
N LEU A 277 -1.55 -10.22 -16.84
CA LEU A 277 -1.17 -9.56 -15.61
C LEU A 277 -0.21 -10.46 -14.84
N ASP A 278 0.77 -9.85 -14.16
CA ASP A 278 1.71 -10.54 -13.28
C ASP A 278 1.07 -10.85 -11.92
N MET A 279 -0.06 -11.57 -11.95
CA MET A 279 -0.80 -12.00 -10.77
C MET A 279 -0.44 -13.42 -10.38
N THR A 280 -0.20 -13.63 -9.10
CA THR A 280 0.14 -14.93 -8.54
C THR A 280 -0.95 -15.40 -7.58
N GLU A 281 -1.49 -16.61 -7.80
CA GLU A 281 -2.36 -17.28 -6.83
C GLU A 281 -1.49 -17.76 -5.66
N ILE A 282 -1.71 -17.17 -4.48
CA ILE A 282 -0.92 -17.47 -3.28
C ILE A 282 -1.68 -18.29 -2.24
N GLY A 283 -2.98 -18.49 -2.41
CA GLY A 283 -3.79 -19.15 -1.40
C GLY A 283 -5.28 -19.23 -1.73
N ARG A 284 -6.08 -19.46 -0.70
CA ARG A 284 -7.54 -19.65 -0.81
C ARG A 284 -8.27 -19.03 0.36
N VAL A 285 -9.53 -18.71 0.10
CA VAL A 285 -10.53 -18.31 1.11
C VAL A 285 -11.27 -19.54 1.59
N GLU A 286 -11.24 -19.79 2.89
CA GLU A 286 -11.81 -20.96 3.55
C GLU A 286 -12.76 -20.56 4.69
N GLU A 287 -13.51 -21.53 5.21
CA GLU A 287 -14.33 -21.36 6.40
C GLU A 287 -13.46 -21.17 7.64
N GLY A 288 -13.81 -20.20 8.48
CA GLY A 288 -13.06 -19.88 9.71
C GLY A 288 -12.71 -18.40 9.79
N GLU A 289 -11.71 -18.07 10.60
CA GLU A 289 -11.29 -16.69 10.86
C GLU A 289 -9.78 -16.54 10.88
N GLY A 290 -9.27 -15.39 10.37
CA GLY A 290 -7.87 -14.99 10.42
C GLY A 290 -7.02 -15.55 9.29
N VAL A 291 -5.70 -15.39 9.40
CA VAL A 291 -4.73 -15.76 8.39
C VAL A 291 -3.92 -16.96 8.83
N PHE A 292 -3.73 -17.90 7.92
CA PHE A 292 -2.92 -19.09 8.09
C PHE A 292 -1.85 -19.13 6.99
N VAL A 293 -0.66 -19.57 7.34
CA VAL A 293 0.43 -19.81 6.41
C VAL A 293 0.85 -21.27 6.57
N ASP A 294 0.77 -22.06 5.51
CA ASP A 294 1.07 -23.49 5.49
C ASP A 294 0.35 -24.25 6.61
N GLY A 295 -0.95 -23.96 6.79
CA GLY A 295 -1.83 -24.59 7.79
C GLY A 295 -1.61 -24.11 9.23
N LYS A 296 -0.74 -23.15 9.49
CA LYS A 296 -0.50 -22.59 10.83
C LYS A 296 -1.07 -21.18 10.94
N LYS A 297 -1.85 -20.93 11.98
CA LYS A 297 -2.35 -19.58 12.26
C LYS A 297 -1.18 -18.64 12.53
N VAL A 298 -1.18 -17.50 11.85
CA VAL A 298 -0.14 -16.47 11.98
C VAL A 298 -0.75 -15.19 12.53
N GLU A 299 -0.12 -14.68 13.58
CA GLU A 299 -0.51 -13.38 14.13
C GLU A 299 -0.09 -12.25 13.18
N PRO A 300 -0.94 -11.22 13.00
CA PRO A 300 -0.60 -10.09 12.14
C PRO A 300 0.58 -9.32 12.72
N LYS A 301 1.74 -9.53 12.11
CA LYS A 301 2.98 -8.77 12.34
C LYS A 301 3.18 -7.90 11.11
N GLY A 302 3.00 -6.61 11.24
CA GLY A 302 3.21 -5.62 10.22
C GLY A 302 3.70 -4.32 10.85
N TRP A 303 3.79 -3.28 10.06
CA TRP A 303 4.06 -1.96 10.57
C TRP A 303 2.94 -1.52 11.53
N LYS A 304 3.29 -0.85 12.62
CA LYS A 304 2.34 -0.28 13.58
C LYS A 304 2.78 1.13 13.93
N HIS A 305 1.89 2.08 13.83
CA HIS A 305 2.13 3.47 14.23
C HIS A 305 2.18 3.66 15.74
N PHE A 306 1.57 2.76 16.52
CA PHE A 306 1.50 2.82 18.00
C PHE A 306 1.77 1.48 18.67
#